data_596abda27658863b3112c9462489faff
#
_entry.id   596abda27658863b3112c9462489faff
#
_cell.length_a   1.000
_cell.length_b   1.000
_cell.length_c   1.000
_cell.angle_alpha   90.00
_cell.angle_beta   90.00
_cell.angle_gamma   90.00
#
_symmetry.space_group_name_H-M   'P 1'
#
loop_
_entity.id
_entity.type
_entity.pdbx_description
1 polymer ?
#
loop_
_entity_poly.entity_id
_entity_poly.type
_entity_poly.pdbx_seq_one_letter_code
_entity_poly.pdbx_strand_id
1 'polypeptide(L)'
;GDVYKRQETTGLSYSDGHKIVEIACVETKDLVSTGKVFHKLINPKRDVPNEAFKIHGFSSEFLKDKQTFSEIADEFLSFIKDKNIIIHNAPFDLSFLNGELKQINKEIINQNLVTDSLEIARNKFPGISNSLDALCKRFNVDLSRRTKHNALLDCELLREVYINLLDVKEPKFDLSN
;
A
#
# COMPACT_ATOMS: atom_id res chain seq x y z
N GLY A 1 1.30 -2.76 -16.82
CA GLY A 1 0.41 -2.30 -15.78
C GLY A 1 1.09 -1.97 -14.48
N ASP A 2 0.43 -1.21 -13.67
CA ASP A 2 0.92 -0.77 -12.36
C ASP A 2 -0.02 -1.23 -11.26
N VAL A 3 0.54 -1.39 -10.05
CA VAL A 3 -0.22 -1.70 -8.84
C VAL A 3 0.09 -0.63 -7.81
N TYR A 4 -0.96 -0.03 -7.23
CA TYR A 4 -0.83 0.88 -6.09
C TYR A 4 -1.13 0.10 -4.83
N LYS A 5 -0.21 0.14 -3.87
CA LYS A 5 -0.23 -0.77 -2.72
C LYS A 5 -0.23 -0.02 -1.40
N ARG A 6 -1.06 -0.50 -0.46
CA ARG A 6 -1.08 -0.07 0.94
C ARG A 6 -1.01 -1.29 1.85
N GLN A 7 -0.44 -1.11 3.04
CA GLN A 7 -0.17 -2.21 3.97
C GLN A 7 -0.30 -1.71 5.41
N GLU A 8 -0.85 -2.56 6.28
CA GLU A 8 -0.87 -2.33 7.71
C GLU A 8 -0.14 -3.46 8.43
N THR A 9 0.44 -3.15 9.59
CA THR A 9 1.28 -4.06 10.36
C THR A 9 0.95 -4.00 11.84
N THR A 10 1.55 -4.92 12.61
CA THR A 10 1.44 -4.90 14.08
C THR A 10 2.41 -3.90 14.73
N GLY A 11 3.34 -3.32 13.98
CA GLY A 11 4.33 -2.40 14.54
C GLY A 11 5.29 -1.86 13.50
N LEU A 12 6.38 -1.26 13.96
CA LEU A 12 7.28 -0.48 13.11
C LEU A 12 8.46 -1.25 12.54
N SER A 13 8.78 -2.42 13.08
CA SER A 13 9.96 -3.17 12.65
C SER A 13 9.69 -4.66 12.56
N TYR A 14 9.93 -5.22 11.38
CA TYR A 14 9.85 -6.67 11.17
C TYR A 14 10.85 -7.42 12.06
N SER A 15 12.07 -6.89 12.24
CA SER A 15 13.10 -7.52 13.06
C SER A 15 12.72 -7.63 14.53
N ASP A 16 11.79 -6.80 15.00
CA ASP A 16 11.25 -6.87 16.37
C ASP A 16 10.09 -7.87 16.50
N GLY A 17 9.82 -8.65 15.46
CA GLY A 17 8.78 -9.67 15.47
C GLY A 17 7.42 -9.18 14.99
N HIS A 18 7.33 -7.97 14.46
CA HIS A 18 6.07 -7.45 13.92
C HIS A 18 5.75 -8.07 12.56
N LYS A 19 4.47 -8.09 12.23
CA LYS A 19 3.94 -8.80 11.05
C LYS A 19 2.92 -7.95 10.32
N ILE A 20 2.68 -8.31 9.05
CA ILE A 20 1.65 -7.69 8.22
C ILE A 20 0.27 -8.17 8.67
N VAL A 21 -0.70 -7.25 8.76
CA VAL A 21 -2.10 -7.56 9.07
C VAL A 21 -3.05 -7.25 7.92
N GLU A 22 -2.64 -6.43 6.96
CA GLU A 22 -3.47 -6.08 5.81
C GLU A 22 -2.60 -5.74 4.62
N ILE A 23 -3.01 -6.24 3.43
CA ILE A 23 -2.45 -5.82 2.14
C ILE A 23 -3.61 -5.43 1.23
N ALA A 24 -3.52 -4.26 0.62
CA ALA A 24 -4.45 -3.80 -0.39
C ALA A 24 -3.69 -3.35 -1.64
N CYS A 25 -4.18 -3.75 -2.79
CA CYS A 25 -3.59 -3.40 -4.09
C CYS A 25 -4.71 -3.09 -5.09
N VAL A 26 -4.48 -2.06 -5.90
CA VAL A 26 -5.37 -1.68 -6.98
C VAL A 26 -4.56 -1.69 -8.28
N GLU A 27 -5.05 -2.40 -9.29
CA GLU A 27 -4.39 -2.47 -10.59
C GLU A 27 -4.82 -1.31 -11.48
N THR A 28 -3.85 -0.74 -12.19
CA THR A 28 -4.11 0.26 -13.21
C THR A 28 -3.42 -0.11 -14.50
N LYS A 29 -3.94 0.43 -15.59
CA LYS A 29 -3.30 0.40 -16.91
C LYS A 29 -3.39 1.80 -17.48
N ASP A 30 -2.24 2.36 -17.89
CA ASP A 30 -2.17 3.73 -18.40
C ASP A 30 -2.81 4.74 -17.42
N LEU A 31 -2.52 4.56 -16.12
CA LEU A 31 -2.97 5.39 -15.00
C LEU A 31 -4.47 5.29 -14.68
N VAL A 32 -5.21 4.43 -15.35
CA VAL A 32 -6.65 4.23 -15.14
C VAL A 32 -6.89 2.88 -14.46
N SER A 33 -7.76 2.89 -13.44
CA SER A 33 -8.11 1.66 -12.72
C SER A 33 -8.75 0.63 -13.66
N THR A 34 -8.28 -0.62 -13.57
CA THR A 34 -8.85 -1.74 -14.35
C THR A 34 -10.04 -2.38 -13.64
N GLY A 35 -10.30 -2.01 -12.38
CA GLY A 35 -11.29 -2.66 -11.54
C GLY A 35 -10.77 -3.89 -10.81
N LYS A 36 -9.57 -4.38 -11.13
CA LYS A 36 -8.97 -5.53 -10.43
C LYS A 36 -8.30 -5.06 -9.15
N VAL A 37 -8.61 -5.73 -8.05
CA VAL A 37 -8.06 -5.43 -6.73
C VAL A 37 -7.61 -6.70 -6.03
N PHE A 38 -6.65 -6.55 -5.14
CA PHE A 38 -6.26 -7.57 -4.18
C PHE A 38 -6.42 -6.96 -2.79
N HIS A 39 -7.17 -7.63 -1.91
CA HIS A 39 -7.33 -7.12 -0.55
C HIS A 39 -7.46 -8.29 0.42
N LYS A 40 -6.55 -8.37 1.37
CA LYS A 40 -6.55 -9.42 2.40
C LYS A 40 -6.31 -8.81 3.76
N LEU A 41 -7.12 -9.21 4.72
CA LEU A 41 -6.81 -9.11 6.13
C LEU A 41 -6.06 -10.38 6.52
N ILE A 42 -5.02 -10.25 7.32
CA ILE A 42 -4.08 -11.35 7.57
C ILE A 42 -3.96 -11.59 9.07
N ASN A 43 -4.03 -12.87 9.44
CA ASN A 43 -3.73 -13.30 10.80
C ASN A 43 -2.22 -13.23 11.01
N PRO A 44 -1.71 -12.32 11.88
CA PRO A 44 -0.27 -12.17 12.07
C PRO A 44 0.35 -13.25 12.95
N LYS A 45 -0.45 -14.16 13.52
CA LYS A 45 0.00 -15.20 14.46
C LYS A 45 0.73 -14.62 15.68
N ARG A 46 0.29 -13.45 16.10
CA ARG A 46 0.77 -12.75 17.29
C ARG A 46 -0.27 -11.72 17.73
N ASP A 47 -0.10 -11.21 18.95
CA ASP A 47 -0.97 -10.12 19.44
C ASP A 47 -0.73 -8.82 18.67
N VAL A 48 -1.78 -8.05 18.53
CA VAL A 48 -1.74 -6.71 17.96
C VAL A 48 -1.60 -5.72 19.13
N PRO A 49 -0.47 -4.98 19.21
CA PRO A 49 -0.32 -3.95 20.23
C PRO A 49 -1.34 -2.84 20.12
N ASN A 50 -1.66 -2.19 21.24
CA ASN A 50 -2.61 -1.07 21.27
C ASN A 50 -2.25 0.05 20.30
N GLU A 51 -0.97 0.36 20.16
CA GLU A 51 -0.50 1.42 19.26
C GLU A 51 -0.90 1.12 17.80
N ALA A 52 -0.78 -0.13 17.39
CA ALA A 52 -1.17 -0.55 16.04
C ALA A 52 -2.69 -0.56 15.90
N PHE A 53 -3.39 -1.10 16.91
CA PHE A 53 -4.86 -1.12 16.91
C PHE A 53 -5.45 0.29 16.76
N LYS A 54 -4.88 1.28 17.43
CA LYS A 54 -5.32 2.68 17.32
C LYS A 54 -5.20 3.23 15.88
N ILE A 55 -4.26 2.70 15.11
CA ILE A 55 -4.03 3.14 13.73
C ILE A 55 -5.00 2.47 12.77
N HIS A 56 -5.06 1.13 12.77
CA HIS A 56 -5.83 0.38 11.75
C HIS A 56 -7.14 -0.21 12.26
N GLY A 57 -7.34 -0.30 13.58
CA GLY A 57 -8.61 -0.76 14.15
C GLY A 57 -8.84 -2.27 14.13
N PHE A 58 -7.83 -3.08 13.80
CA PHE A 58 -7.93 -4.54 13.78
C PHE A 58 -7.43 -5.13 15.09
N SER A 59 -8.33 -5.76 15.85
CA SER A 59 -7.97 -6.43 17.10
C SER A 59 -7.34 -7.80 16.82
N SER A 60 -6.60 -8.33 17.79
CA SER A 60 -6.09 -9.70 17.72
C SER A 60 -7.21 -10.70 17.52
N GLU A 61 -8.32 -10.53 18.23
CA GLU A 61 -9.49 -11.40 18.13
C GLU A 61 -10.11 -11.37 16.74
N PHE A 62 -10.22 -10.18 16.14
CA PHE A 62 -10.78 -10.02 14.79
C PHE A 62 -9.92 -10.73 13.74
N LEU A 63 -8.59 -10.67 13.88
CA LEU A 63 -7.67 -11.24 12.88
C LEU A 63 -7.42 -12.73 13.07
N LYS A 64 -7.84 -13.30 14.19
CA LYS A 64 -7.54 -14.66 14.58
C LYS A 64 -8.02 -15.72 13.58
N ASP A 65 -9.14 -15.48 12.91
CA ASP A 65 -9.74 -16.40 11.94
C ASP A 65 -9.40 -16.07 10.49
N LYS A 66 -8.54 -15.06 10.26
CA LYS A 66 -8.12 -14.70 8.91
C LYS A 66 -7.02 -15.62 8.43
N GLN A 67 -6.81 -15.65 7.11
CA GLN A 67 -5.71 -16.39 6.51
C GLN A 67 -4.37 -15.82 6.98
N THR A 68 -3.37 -16.70 7.08
CA THR A 68 -1.99 -16.30 7.38
C THR A 68 -1.32 -15.75 6.12
N PHE A 69 -0.18 -15.08 6.29
CA PHE A 69 0.61 -14.60 5.15
C PHE A 69 1.00 -15.76 4.22
N SER A 70 1.42 -16.90 4.79
CA SER A 70 1.77 -18.09 4.02
C SER A 70 0.62 -18.56 3.11
N GLU A 71 -0.61 -18.46 3.59
CA GLU A 71 -1.79 -18.89 2.83
C GLU A 71 -2.15 -17.95 1.70
N ILE A 72 -1.84 -16.64 1.81
CA ILE A 72 -2.21 -15.66 0.78
C ILE A 72 -1.05 -15.30 -0.15
N ALA A 73 0.15 -15.76 0.14
CA ALA A 73 1.36 -15.31 -0.55
C ALA A 73 1.34 -15.59 -2.06
N ASP A 74 0.93 -16.79 -2.47
CA ASP A 74 0.91 -17.14 -3.89
C ASP A 74 -0.09 -16.28 -4.69
N GLU A 75 -1.25 -16.03 -4.12
CA GLU A 75 -2.25 -15.16 -4.74
C GLU A 75 -1.73 -13.73 -4.87
N PHE A 76 -1.07 -13.23 -3.81
CA PHE A 76 -0.46 -11.90 -3.82
C PHE A 76 0.62 -11.80 -4.90
N LEU A 77 1.55 -12.75 -4.93
CA LEU A 77 2.65 -12.77 -5.91
C LEU A 77 2.14 -12.86 -7.34
N SER A 78 1.08 -13.64 -7.57
CA SER A 78 0.42 -13.73 -8.87
C SER A 78 -0.19 -12.41 -9.29
N PHE A 79 -0.82 -11.68 -8.34
CA PHE A 79 -1.45 -10.39 -8.63
C PHE A 79 -0.43 -9.33 -9.07
N ILE A 80 0.74 -9.29 -8.43
CA ILE A 80 1.76 -8.26 -8.71
C ILE A 80 2.76 -8.67 -9.80
N LYS A 81 2.65 -9.89 -10.33
CA LYS A 81 3.64 -10.43 -11.28
C LYS A 81 3.79 -9.52 -12.51
N ASP A 82 5.03 -9.18 -12.83
CA ASP A 82 5.42 -8.37 -14.00
C ASP A 82 4.80 -6.97 -14.02
N LYS A 83 4.40 -6.45 -12.86
CA LYS A 83 3.82 -5.10 -12.73
C LYS A 83 4.74 -4.20 -11.94
N ASN A 84 4.70 -2.92 -12.26
CA ASN A 84 5.33 -1.90 -11.41
C ASN A 84 4.48 -1.71 -10.16
N ILE A 85 5.12 -1.61 -9.01
CA ILE A 85 4.45 -1.47 -7.72
C ILE A 85 4.76 -0.10 -7.15
N ILE A 86 3.76 0.72 -6.96
CA ILE A 86 3.90 2.05 -6.37
C ILE A 86 3.52 1.95 -4.90
N ILE A 87 4.45 2.31 -4.04
CA ILE A 87 4.30 2.25 -2.58
C ILE A 87 4.73 3.59 -2.00
N HIS A 88 3.96 4.10 -1.04
CA HIS A 88 4.34 5.29 -0.30
C HIS A 88 5.15 4.86 0.93
N ASN A 89 6.45 5.16 0.92
CA ASN A 89 7.46 4.66 1.87
C ASN A 89 7.78 3.17 1.62
N ALA A 90 8.26 2.88 0.41
CA ALA A 90 8.54 1.51 -0.03
C ALA A 90 9.50 0.74 0.87
N PRO A 91 10.60 1.31 1.42
CA PRO A 91 11.48 0.55 2.30
C PRO A 91 10.77 -0.05 3.51
N PHE A 92 9.79 0.66 4.07
CA PHE A 92 9.01 0.16 5.21
C PHE A 92 8.22 -1.09 4.80
N ASP A 93 7.43 -1.00 3.74
CA ASP A 93 6.61 -2.11 3.26
C ASP A 93 7.47 -3.32 2.86
N LEU A 94 8.56 -3.06 2.14
CA LEU A 94 9.43 -4.13 1.65
C LEU A 94 10.16 -4.86 2.77
N SER A 95 10.51 -4.18 3.86
CA SER A 95 11.14 -4.84 5.00
C SER A 95 10.23 -5.93 5.57
N PHE A 96 8.94 -5.69 5.67
CA PHE A 96 7.95 -6.66 6.12
C PHE A 96 7.67 -7.73 5.06
N LEU A 97 7.40 -7.32 3.82
CA LEU A 97 7.10 -8.26 2.74
C LEU A 97 8.25 -9.23 2.51
N ASN A 98 9.46 -8.70 2.36
CA ASN A 98 10.62 -9.53 2.09
C ASN A 98 10.97 -10.42 3.28
N GLY A 99 10.78 -9.92 4.50
CA GLY A 99 10.96 -10.71 5.70
C GLY A 99 10.00 -11.89 5.76
N GLU A 100 8.72 -11.65 5.52
CA GLU A 100 7.72 -12.73 5.53
C GLU A 100 7.87 -13.69 4.36
N LEU A 101 8.24 -13.20 3.17
CA LEU A 101 8.51 -14.05 2.00
C LEU A 101 9.70 -14.98 2.25
N LYS A 102 10.78 -14.48 2.83
CA LYS A 102 11.95 -15.30 3.17
C LYS A 102 11.60 -16.40 4.15
N GLN A 103 10.75 -16.12 5.14
CA GLN A 103 10.34 -17.13 6.12
C GLN A 103 9.63 -18.33 5.51
N ILE A 104 8.98 -18.14 4.37
CA ILE A 104 8.25 -19.22 3.67
C ILE A 104 8.99 -19.68 2.41
N ASN A 105 10.27 -19.35 2.29
CA ASN A 105 11.15 -19.74 1.18
C ASN A 105 10.66 -19.28 -0.19
N LYS A 106 10.06 -18.07 -0.25
CA LYS A 106 9.67 -17.41 -1.49
C LYS A 106 10.70 -16.36 -1.87
N GLU A 107 10.77 -16.04 -3.17
CA GLU A 107 11.64 -14.96 -3.65
C GLU A 107 11.15 -13.61 -3.12
N ILE A 108 12.09 -12.74 -2.80
CA ILE A 108 11.76 -11.37 -2.38
C ILE A 108 11.33 -10.55 -3.58
N ILE A 109 10.68 -9.42 -3.30
CA ILE A 109 10.17 -8.51 -4.33
C ILE A 109 11.35 -7.93 -5.14
N ASN A 110 11.21 -7.90 -6.47
CA ASN A 110 12.20 -7.27 -7.35
C ASN A 110 12.14 -5.75 -7.20
N GLN A 111 13.18 -5.18 -6.60
CA GLN A 111 13.27 -3.73 -6.37
C GLN A 111 13.18 -2.91 -7.65
N ASN A 112 13.59 -3.45 -8.78
CA ASN A 112 13.52 -2.73 -10.06
C ASN A 112 12.08 -2.47 -10.51
N LEU A 113 11.11 -3.20 -9.94
CA LEU A 113 9.70 -3.01 -10.23
C LEU A 113 9.00 -2.13 -9.18
N VAL A 114 9.73 -1.64 -8.18
CA VAL A 114 9.15 -0.85 -7.09
C VAL A 114 9.47 0.62 -7.27
N THR A 115 8.46 1.47 -7.15
CA THR A 115 8.59 2.93 -7.14
C THR A 115 8.15 3.44 -5.76
N ASP A 116 9.01 4.23 -5.13
CA ASP A 116 8.70 4.85 -3.84
C ASP A 116 8.17 6.27 -4.06
N SER A 117 6.86 6.44 -3.92
CA SER A 117 6.22 7.75 -4.09
C SER A 117 6.63 8.76 -3.02
N LEU A 118 7.04 8.29 -1.83
CA LEU A 118 7.53 9.19 -0.79
C LEU A 118 8.86 9.82 -1.18
N GLU A 119 9.77 9.05 -1.79
CA GLU A 119 11.04 9.57 -2.28
C GLU A 119 10.83 10.64 -3.35
N ILE A 120 9.93 10.40 -4.29
CA ILE A 120 9.58 11.38 -5.32
C ILE A 120 9.02 12.65 -4.67
N ALA A 121 8.12 12.50 -3.70
CA ALA A 121 7.52 13.63 -2.99
C ALA A 121 8.57 14.45 -2.22
N ARG A 122 9.49 13.78 -1.54
CA ARG A 122 10.57 14.47 -0.80
C ARG A 122 11.50 15.26 -1.70
N ASN A 123 11.76 14.76 -2.89
CA ASN A 123 12.56 15.49 -3.87
C ASN A 123 11.82 16.71 -4.41
N LYS A 124 10.52 16.62 -4.57
CA LYS A 124 9.68 17.72 -5.06
C LYS A 124 9.38 18.75 -3.97
N PHE A 125 9.16 18.31 -2.75
CA PHE A 125 8.78 19.15 -1.60
C PHE A 125 9.70 18.89 -0.41
N PRO A 126 10.99 19.30 -0.49
CA PRO A 126 11.91 19.04 0.60
C PRO A 126 11.57 19.84 1.86
N GLY A 127 11.83 19.24 3.02
CA GLY A 127 11.73 19.93 4.31
C GLY A 127 10.33 20.07 4.89
N ILE A 128 9.31 19.51 4.25
CA ILE A 128 7.93 19.54 4.76
C ILE A 128 7.35 18.14 4.78
N SER A 129 6.18 17.96 5.41
CA SER A 129 5.52 16.66 5.48
C SER A 129 5.10 16.18 4.10
N ASN A 130 5.44 14.94 3.78
CA ASN A 130 5.07 14.25 2.56
C ASN A 130 4.30 12.95 2.85
N SER A 131 3.58 12.90 3.97
CA SER A 131 2.64 11.81 4.23
C SER A 131 1.58 11.78 3.14
N LEU A 132 0.91 10.65 2.98
CA LEU A 132 -0.17 10.53 1.99
C LEU A 132 -1.25 11.59 2.25
N ASP A 133 -1.65 11.79 3.52
CA ASP A 133 -2.64 12.80 3.88
C ASP A 133 -2.16 14.21 3.55
N ALA A 134 -0.91 14.54 3.84
CA ALA A 134 -0.34 15.84 3.52
C ALA A 134 -0.34 16.10 2.01
N LEU A 135 0.01 15.09 1.22
CA LEU A 135 0.02 15.20 -0.24
C LEU A 135 -1.40 15.32 -0.80
N CYS A 136 -2.37 14.57 -0.26
CA CYS A 136 -3.75 14.71 -0.66
C CYS A 136 -4.25 16.15 -0.44
N LYS A 137 -3.95 16.75 0.70
CA LYS A 137 -4.31 18.14 0.99
C LYS A 137 -3.61 19.10 0.03
N ARG A 138 -2.34 18.90 -0.21
CA ARG A 138 -1.52 19.76 -1.08
C ARG A 138 -2.01 19.76 -2.53
N PHE A 139 -2.45 18.60 -3.00
CA PHE A 139 -2.94 18.44 -4.38
C PHE A 139 -4.46 18.57 -4.50
N ASN A 140 -5.14 18.92 -3.42
CA ASN A 140 -6.61 19.04 -3.40
C ASN A 140 -7.31 17.74 -3.79
N VAL A 141 -6.77 16.60 -3.38
CA VAL A 141 -7.40 15.30 -3.56
C VAL A 141 -8.52 15.16 -2.53
N ASP A 142 -9.71 14.77 -3.00
CA ASP A 142 -10.89 14.66 -2.16
C ASP A 142 -10.78 13.53 -1.14
N LEU A 143 -10.79 13.90 0.15
CA LEU A 143 -10.76 12.96 1.28
C LEU A 143 -12.15 12.70 1.89
N SER A 144 -13.22 13.29 1.33
CA SER A 144 -14.55 13.25 1.95
C SER A 144 -15.12 11.85 2.10
N ARG A 145 -14.70 10.90 1.26
CA ARG A 145 -15.12 9.49 1.34
C ARG A 145 -14.37 8.70 2.39
N ARG A 146 -13.30 9.23 2.96
CA ARG A 146 -12.43 8.56 3.92
C ARG A 146 -12.96 8.81 5.33
N THR A 147 -13.93 8.02 5.77
CA THR A 147 -14.54 8.14 7.10
C THR A 147 -13.79 7.38 8.17
N LYS A 148 -13.13 6.27 7.79
CA LYS A 148 -12.31 5.41 8.65
C LYS A 148 -11.17 4.86 7.82
N HIS A 149 -10.27 4.10 8.46
CA HIS A 149 -9.24 3.38 7.72
C HIS A 149 -9.87 2.53 6.62
N ASN A 150 -9.46 2.76 5.39
CA ASN A 150 -9.90 1.99 4.21
C ASN A 150 -8.70 1.87 3.26
N ALA A 151 -8.05 0.71 3.29
CA ALA A 151 -6.82 0.51 2.54
C ALA A 151 -7.03 0.55 1.03
N LEU A 152 -8.16 0.05 0.52
CA LEU A 152 -8.45 0.13 -0.93
C LEU A 152 -8.66 1.57 -1.38
N LEU A 153 -9.38 2.36 -0.60
CA LEU A 153 -9.53 3.79 -0.89
C LEU A 153 -8.18 4.50 -0.83
N ASP A 154 -7.32 4.14 0.13
CA ASP A 154 -5.97 4.70 0.24
C ASP A 154 -5.14 4.39 -1.01
N CYS A 155 -5.32 3.21 -1.63
CA CYS A 155 -4.68 2.90 -2.91
C CYS A 155 -5.13 3.85 -4.03
N GLU A 156 -6.42 4.17 -4.09
CA GLU A 156 -6.95 5.12 -5.06
C GLU A 156 -6.43 6.54 -4.79
N LEU A 157 -6.36 6.94 -3.52
CA LEU A 157 -5.77 8.23 -3.16
C LEU A 157 -4.29 8.28 -3.53
N LEU A 158 -3.55 7.20 -3.33
CA LEU A 158 -2.15 7.11 -3.74
C LEU A 158 -2.02 7.25 -5.27
N ARG A 159 -2.91 6.64 -6.03
CA ARG A 159 -2.92 6.80 -7.49
C ARG A 159 -3.08 8.27 -7.89
N GLU A 160 -4.05 8.95 -7.32
CA GLU A 160 -4.30 10.37 -7.61
C GLU A 160 -3.10 11.25 -7.21
N VAL A 161 -2.51 10.98 -6.04
CA VAL A 161 -1.31 11.68 -5.59
C VAL A 161 -0.13 11.42 -6.54
N TYR A 162 0.06 10.17 -6.95
CA TYR A 162 1.16 9.80 -7.84
C TYR A 162 1.06 10.49 -9.21
N ILE A 163 -0.14 10.55 -9.78
CA ILE A 163 -0.38 11.29 -11.02
C ILE A 163 0.04 12.77 -10.87
N ASN A 164 -0.32 13.38 -9.74
CA ASN A 164 0.07 14.77 -9.47
C ASN A 164 1.58 14.92 -9.25
N LEU A 165 2.23 13.94 -8.60
CA LEU A 165 3.68 13.95 -8.41
C LEU A 165 4.43 13.87 -9.73
N LEU A 166 3.88 13.17 -10.71
CA LEU A 166 4.46 13.05 -12.04
C LEU A 166 4.15 14.28 -12.92
N ASP A 167 3.38 15.23 -12.43
CA ASP A 167 2.93 16.42 -13.19
C ASP A 167 2.16 16.06 -14.48
N VAL A 168 1.44 14.93 -14.46
CA VAL A 168 0.63 14.45 -15.58
C VAL A 168 -0.82 14.82 -15.34
N LYS A 169 -1.57 15.11 -16.41
CA LYS A 169 -3.01 15.25 -16.30
C LYS A 169 -3.64 13.92 -15.94
N GLU A 170 -4.60 13.93 -15.02
CA GLU A 170 -5.37 12.73 -14.72
C GLU A 170 -6.08 12.25 -15.98
N PRO A 171 -5.93 10.94 -16.33
CA PRO A 171 -6.62 10.40 -17.51
C PRO A 171 -8.13 10.45 -17.31
N LYS A 172 -8.81 11.16 -18.20
CA LYS A 172 -10.26 11.24 -18.22
C LYS A 172 -10.69 11.57 -19.63
N PHE A 173 -11.98 11.35 -19.91
CA PHE A 173 -12.53 11.68 -21.19
C PHE A 173 -12.56 13.21 -21.36
N ASP A 174 -11.87 13.70 -22.37
CA ASP A 174 -11.78 15.15 -22.63
C ASP A 174 -12.75 15.53 -23.76
N LEU A 175 -13.74 16.36 -23.39
CA LEU A 175 -14.74 16.85 -24.32
C LEU A 175 -14.42 18.25 -24.87
N SER A 176 -13.26 18.79 -24.49
CA SER A 176 -12.91 20.19 -24.85
C SER A 176 -12.45 20.36 -26.29
N ASN A 177 -12.21 19.27 -27.01
CA ASN A 177 -11.79 19.31 -28.42
C ASN A 177 -12.80 18.69 -29.36
#